data_d7241ecab9b7ab70a426c0d06419a5ba
#
_entry.id   d7241ecab9b7ab70a426c0d06419a5ba
#
_cell.length_a   1.000
_cell.length_b   1.000
_cell.length_c   1.000
_cell.angle_alpha   90.00
_cell.angle_beta   90.00
_cell.angle_gamma   90.00
#
_symmetry.space_group_name_H-M   'P 1'
#
loop_
_entity.id
_entity.type
_entity.pdbx_description
1 polymer ?
#
loop_
_entity_poly.entity_id
_entity_poly.type
_entity_poly.pdbx_seq_one_letter_code
_entity_poly.pdbx_strand_id
1 'polypeptide(L)'
;MRIESSVTAVSWVPLDCVEGGQRLHFHVGAAQYDDPPPGHLDDLQALLAAGRVRLANQLKAFVEVDGGRVVAHGQSGQGYVGAPGHPAEPPAFVGFAAVPLPDLRPDPEVGDGWVRFGQTAGGLLSLGMPYRAEAVDPTRLAAPAAWTTLALTIHADGTSDQALVGASPFPRHWVYDHAGRLIATSGVVDFTGWQADAWDPFTPWGGRDAPVRSTAVETALERELSRIVLDSAPHWLRLRTGATLVSQGDPGHELYLLFDGLLAVEIDGRTVVELGPGAVVGEVALLTGGRRTATLRAVTPCRVAAVPGDRIDRAALAELARSRGWPGPAGDDPA
;
A
#
# COMPACT_ATOMS: atom_id res chain seq x y z
N MET A 1 -16.30 -24.88 -19.05
CA MET A 1 -16.15 -23.41 -19.16
C MET A 1 -14.80 -23.03 -18.59
N ARG A 2 -14.04 -22.11 -19.25
CA ARG A 2 -12.77 -21.61 -18.73
C ARG A 2 -12.96 -20.23 -18.12
N ILE A 3 -12.48 -20.05 -16.88
CA ILE A 3 -12.54 -18.81 -16.12
C ILE A 3 -11.11 -18.37 -15.90
N GLU A 4 -10.78 -17.13 -16.25
CA GLU A 4 -9.45 -16.55 -16.10
C GLU A 4 -9.52 -15.32 -15.18
N SER A 5 -8.50 -15.12 -14.38
CA SER A 5 -8.35 -13.93 -13.54
C SER A 5 -6.88 -13.60 -13.35
N SER A 6 -6.62 -12.40 -12.83
CA SER A 6 -5.28 -11.96 -12.49
C SER A 6 -5.27 -10.99 -11.32
N VAL A 7 -4.10 -10.86 -10.70
CA VAL A 7 -3.80 -9.84 -9.70
C VAL A 7 -2.40 -9.31 -9.97
N THR A 8 -2.22 -8.00 -9.84
CA THR A 8 -0.94 -7.34 -10.11
C THR A 8 -0.57 -6.44 -8.94
N ALA A 9 0.61 -6.64 -8.35
CA ALA A 9 1.20 -5.67 -7.43
C ALA A 9 2.22 -4.82 -8.16
N VAL A 10 2.20 -3.52 -7.90
CA VAL A 10 3.17 -2.53 -8.41
C VAL A 10 3.77 -1.80 -7.22
N SER A 11 5.09 -1.72 -7.19
CA SER A 11 5.82 -1.10 -6.08
C SER A 11 6.52 0.17 -6.53
N TRP A 12 6.45 1.20 -5.70
CA TRP A 12 6.97 2.52 -5.97
C TRP A 12 7.46 3.21 -4.69
N VAL A 13 8.36 4.19 -4.82
CA VAL A 13 9.00 4.90 -3.70
C VAL A 13 8.32 6.26 -3.52
N PRO A 14 7.41 6.43 -2.55
CA PRO A 14 6.72 7.69 -2.31
C PRO A 14 7.67 8.76 -1.77
N LEU A 15 7.37 10.03 -2.09
CA LEU A 15 8.19 11.21 -1.76
C LEU A 15 8.54 11.32 -0.28
N ASP A 16 7.64 10.94 0.61
CA ASP A 16 7.77 11.17 2.04
C ASP A 16 7.99 9.89 2.87
N CYS A 17 8.32 8.78 2.21
CA CYS A 17 8.59 7.52 2.91
C CYS A 17 9.93 7.51 3.67
N VAL A 18 10.80 8.48 3.40
CA VAL A 18 12.16 8.56 3.96
C VAL A 18 12.28 9.76 4.87
N GLU A 19 12.76 9.57 6.08
CA GLU A 19 12.89 10.61 7.10
C GLU A 19 14.34 10.86 7.54
N GLY A 20 14.55 12.04 8.17
CA GLY A 20 15.82 12.37 8.81
C GLY A 20 16.99 12.47 7.83
N GLY A 21 18.16 12.06 8.28
CA GLY A 21 19.41 12.10 7.49
C GLY A 21 19.38 11.23 6.22
N GLN A 22 18.49 10.24 6.16
CA GLN A 22 18.30 9.38 4.99
C GLN A 22 17.72 10.15 3.78
N ARG A 23 17.00 11.25 4.02
CA ARG A 23 16.52 12.15 2.94
C ARG A 23 17.66 12.75 2.11
N LEU A 24 18.85 12.87 2.70
CA LEU A 24 20.00 13.42 1.98
C LEU A 24 20.30 12.61 0.72
N HIS A 25 20.15 11.28 0.75
CA HIS A 25 20.41 10.42 -0.40
C HIS A 25 19.49 10.72 -1.58
N PHE A 26 18.25 11.04 -1.28
CA PHE A 26 17.25 11.44 -2.29
C PHE A 26 17.48 12.89 -2.77
N HIS A 27 17.88 13.79 -1.86
CA HIS A 27 18.14 15.19 -2.20
C HIS A 27 19.41 15.37 -3.06
N VAL A 28 20.41 14.52 -2.89
CA VAL A 28 21.63 14.57 -3.71
C VAL A 28 21.53 13.71 -4.98
N GLY A 29 20.37 13.16 -5.28
CA GLY A 29 20.12 12.39 -6.50
C GLY A 29 20.67 10.97 -6.50
N ALA A 30 21.16 10.46 -5.35
CA ALA A 30 21.64 9.09 -5.22
C ALA A 30 20.48 8.06 -5.23
N ALA A 31 19.30 8.47 -4.80
CA ALA A 31 18.03 7.75 -4.96
C ALA A 31 16.98 8.73 -5.46
N GLN A 32 15.95 8.21 -6.10
CA GLN A 32 14.85 9.01 -6.64
C GLN A 32 13.52 8.52 -6.08
N TYR A 33 12.64 9.46 -5.81
CA TYR A 33 11.24 9.19 -5.57
C TYR A 33 10.54 8.87 -6.89
N ASP A 34 9.47 8.12 -6.79
CA ASP A 34 8.65 7.79 -7.95
C ASP A 34 7.33 8.58 -7.90
N ASP A 35 6.79 8.90 -9.05
CA ASP A 35 5.41 9.30 -9.15
C ASP A 35 4.50 8.13 -8.80
N PRO A 36 3.35 8.36 -8.11
CA PRO A 36 2.42 7.29 -7.83
C PRO A 36 1.97 6.61 -9.12
N PRO A 37 1.81 5.28 -9.11
CA PRO A 37 1.24 4.56 -10.23
C PRO A 37 -0.19 5.08 -10.55
N PRO A 38 -0.72 4.80 -11.74
CA PRO A 38 -2.08 5.24 -12.08
C PRO A 38 -3.12 4.56 -11.19
N GLY A 39 -4.25 5.23 -10.91
CA GLY A 39 -5.36 4.64 -10.17
C GLY A 39 -6.08 3.50 -10.92
N HIS A 40 -5.84 3.38 -12.22
CA HIS A 40 -6.26 2.28 -13.07
C HIS A 40 -5.06 1.81 -13.92
N LEU A 41 -4.77 0.52 -13.90
CA LEU A 41 -3.65 -0.09 -14.60
C LEU A 41 -4.11 -0.64 -15.96
N ASP A 42 -3.95 0.17 -17.01
CA ASP A 42 -4.33 -0.23 -18.36
C ASP A 42 -3.25 -1.12 -19.02
N ASP A 43 -1.99 -0.75 -18.86
CA ASP A 43 -0.86 -1.42 -19.49
C ASP A 43 0.37 -1.43 -18.56
N LEU A 44 0.62 -2.59 -17.94
CA LEU A 44 1.81 -2.80 -17.10
C LEU A 44 3.09 -2.68 -17.90
N GLN A 45 3.11 -3.15 -19.17
CA GLN A 45 4.32 -3.13 -19.97
C GLN A 45 4.72 -1.71 -20.36
N ALA A 46 3.74 -0.85 -20.64
CA ALA A 46 3.98 0.57 -20.89
C ALA A 46 4.58 1.26 -19.63
N LEU A 47 4.09 0.95 -18.43
CA LEU A 47 4.67 1.48 -17.18
C LEU A 47 6.09 1.00 -16.95
N LEU A 48 6.37 -0.27 -17.22
CA LEU A 48 7.71 -0.86 -17.12
C LEU A 48 8.67 -0.22 -18.12
N ALA A 49 8.25 -0.09 -19.37
CA ALA A 49 9.04 0.54 -20.43
C ALA A 49 9.34 2.03 -20.14
N ALA A 50 8.42 2.72 -19.46
CA ALA A 50 8.62 4.09 -19.02
C ALA A 50 9.52 4.24 -17.78
N GLY A 51 10.00 3.13 -17.19
CA GLY A 51 10.83 3.14 -15.97
C GLY A 51 10.10 3.64 -14.73
N ARG A 52 8.75 3.56 -14.71
CA ARG A 52 7.90 4.08 -13.63
C ARG A 52 7.58 3.07 -12.53
N VAL A 53 8.20 1.89 -12.58
CA VAL A 53 7.93 0.79 -11.66
C VAL A 53 9.22 0.24 -11.11
N ARG A 54 9.36 0.18 -9.80
CA ARG A 54 10.52 -0.43 -9.13
C ARG A 54 10.44 -1.95 -9.10
N LEU A 55 9.24 -2.44 -8.82
CA LEU A 55 8.93 -3.86 -8.78
C LEU A 55 7.49 -4.04 -9.25
N ALA A 56 7.24 -5.05 -10.05
CA ALA A 56 5.91 -5.54 -10.32
C ALA A 56 5.86 -7.06 -10.16
N ASN A 57 4.76 -7.55 -9.60
CA ASN A 57 4.43 -8.96 -9.49
C ASN A 57 3.07 -9.16 -10.14
N GLN A 58 3.01 -9.94 -11.21
CA GLN A 58 1.76 -10.25 -11.90
C GLN A 58 1.51 -11.75 -11.84
N LEU A 59 0.44 -12.14 -11.14
CA LEU A 59 -0.08 -13.50 -11.10
C LEU A 59 -1.31 -13.59 -11.99
N LYS A 60 -1.30 -14.52 -12.94
CA LYS A 60 -2.42 -14.88 -13.81
C LYS A 60 -2.76 -16.33 -13.61
N ALA A 61 -4.03 -16.68 -13.56
CA ALA A 61 -4.46 -18.06 -13.42
C ALA A 61 -5.77 -18.32 -14.15
N PHE A 62 -6.04 -19.60 -14.38
CA PHE A 62 -7.31 -20.06 -14.90
C PHE A 62 -7.78 -21.33 -14.19
N VAL A 63 -9.09 -21.54 -14.23
CA VAL A 63 -9.72 -22.81 -13.92
C VAL A 63 -10.65 -23.22 -15.07
N GLU A 64 -10.73 -24.52 -15.31
CA GLU A 64 -11.73 -25.09 -16.20
C GLU A 64 -12.80 -25.77 -15.36
N VAL A 65 -14.07 -25.47 -15.64
CA VAL A 65 -15.21 -25.90 -14.84
C VAL A 65 -16.12 -26.75 -15.70
N ASP A 66 -16.47 -27.92 -15.19
CA ASP A 66 -17.50 -28.81 -15.73
C ASP A 66 -18.45 -29.26 -14.61
N GLY A 67 -19.76 -29.14 -14.84
CA GLY A 67 -20.79 -29.49 -13.86
C GLY A 67 -20.63 -28.77 -12.50
N GLY A 68 -20.10 -27.54 -12.48
CA GLY A 68 -19.88 -26.76 -11.25
C GLY A 68 -18.63 -27.16 -10.47
N ARG A 69 -17.79 -28.03 -11.00
CA ARG A 69 -16.54 -28.48 -10.40
C ARG A 69 -15.35 -28.07 -11.24
N VAL A 70 -14.25 -27.75 -10.57
CA VAL A 70 -12.97 -27.48 -11.24
C VAL A 70 -12.38 -28.81 -11.72
N VAL A 71 -12.15 -28.94 -13.04
CA VAL A 71 -11.59 -30.15 -13.68
C VAL A 71 -10.14 -29.94 -14.16
N ALA A 72 -9.71 -28.71 -14.36
CA ALA A 72 -8.34 -28.35 -14.67
C ALA A 72 -8.04 -26.94 -14.17
N HIS A 73 -6.79 -26.66 -13.91
CA HIS A 73 -6.31 -25.35 -13.51
C HIS A 73 -4.87 -25.11 -13.92
N GLY A 74 -4.46 -23.85 -13.94
CA GLY A 74 -3.07 -23.50 -14.18
C GLY A 74 -2.80 -22.05 -13.85
N GLN A 75 -1.53 -21.77 -13.60
CA GLN A 75 -1.06 -20.41 -13.32
C GLN A 75 0.09 -20.01 -14.21
N SER A 76 0.18 -18.73 -14.48
CA SER A 76 1.28 -18.06 -15.14
C SER A 76 1.49 -16.69 -14.50
N GLY A 77 2.41 -15.93 -15.01
CA GLY A 77 2.71 -14.61 -14.47
C GLY A 77 4.21 -14.42 -14.39
N GLN A 78 4.62 -13.26 -13.94
CA GLN A 78 6.03 -12.91 -13.88
C GLN A 78 6.28 -11.78 -12.89
N GLY A 79 7.43 -11.89 -12.18
CA GLY A 79 8.03 -10.78 -11.46
C GLY A 79 8.89 -9.92 -12.37
N TYR A 80 8.85 -8.62 -12.15
CA TYR A 80 9.66 -7.63 -12.87
C TYR A 80 10.36 -6.75 -11.85
N VAL A 81 11.66 -6.51 -12.05
CA VAL A 81 12.42 -5.52 -11.30
C VAL A 81 12.89 -4.45 -12.26
N GLY A 82 12.39 -3.23 -12.06
CA GLY A 82 12.71 -2.08 -12.91
C GLY A 82 14.03 -1.44 -12.51
N ALA A 83 14.78 -0.97 -13.49
CA ALA A 83 15.88 -0.03 -13.27
C ALA A 83 15.30 1.40 -13.22
N PRO A 84 15.75 2.29 -12.32
CA PRO A 84 15.41 3.69 -12.40
C PRO A 84 15.92 4.26 -13.71
N GLY A 85 15.07 5.00 -14.42
CA GLY A 85 15.48 5.78 -15.57
C GLY A 85 16.49 6.85 -15.13
N HIS A 86 17.70 6.74 -15.62
CA HIS A 86 18.91 7.55 -15.44
C HIS A 86 19.68 7.25 -14.14
N PRO A 87 20.88 6.66 -14.26
CA PRO A 87 21.87 6.76 -13.21
C PRO A 87 22.34 8.22 -13.16
N ALA A 88 22.00 8.94 -12.10
CA ALA A 88 22.74 10.13 -11.77
C ALA A 88 24.18 9.67 -11.46
N GLU A 89 25.14 10.09 -12.24
CA GLU A 89 26.55 9.92 -11.90
C GLU A 89 26.87 10.76 -10.67
N PRO A 90 27.03 10.16 -9.52
CA PRO A 90 27.75 10.83 -8.45
C PRO A 90 28.96 10.01 -7.99
N PRO A 91 30.10 10.66 -7.75
CA PRO A 91 31.35 10.00 -7.38
C PRO A 91 31.40 9.45 -5.96
N ALA A 92 30.31 9.47 -5.20
CA ALA A 92 30.31 9.14 -3.77
C ALA A 92 29.35 7.99 -3.35
N PHE A 93 28.69 7.32 -4.28
CA PHE A 93 27.70 6.30 -3.95
C PHE A 93 27.96 5.01 -4.74
N VAL A 94 27.79 3.88 -4.07
CA VAL A 94 27.78 2.58 -4.75
C VAL A 94 26.38 2.36 -5.32
N GLY A 95 26.24 2.45 -6.64
CA GLY A 95 25.00 2.08 -7.34
C GLY A 95 24.95 0.56 -7.49
N PHE A 96 23.85 -0.06 -7.06
CA PHE A 96 23.57 -1.47 -7.34
C PHE A 96 22.65 -1.57 -8.55
N ALA A 97 22.96 -2.48 -9.47
CA ALA A 97 22.03 -2.82 -10.53
C ALA A 97 20.79 -3.52 -9.92
N ALA A 98 19.62 -3.27 -10.50
CA ALA A 98 18.44 -4.04 -10.17
C ALA A 98 18.64 -5.50 -10.59
N VAL A 99 18.36 -6.44 -9.69
CA VAL A 99 18.52 -7.88 -9.93
C VAL A 99 17.23 -8.59 -9.56
N PRO A 100 16.50 -9.18 -10.53
CA PRO A 100 15.35 -10.02 -10.23
C PRO A 100 15.80 -11.30 -9.53
N LEU A 101 15.03 -11.74 -8.55
CA LEU A 101 15.16 -13.05 -7.94
C LEU A 101 14.15 -14.03 -8.60
N PRO A 102 14.39 -15.34 -8.52
CA PRO A 102 13.44 -16.32 -9.07
C PRO A 102 12.08 -16.21 -8.38
N ASP A 103 11.00 -16.22 -9.16
CA ASP A 103 9.64 -16.27 -8.64
C ASP A 103 9.40 -17.60 -7.91
N LEU A 104 8.71 -17.52 -6.75
CA LEU A 104 8.20 -18.68 -6.04
C LEU A 104 6.73 -18.86 -6.36
N ARG A 105 6.37 -20.07 -6.78
CA ARG A 105 5.00 -20.48 -7.11
C ARG A 105 4.73 -21.81 -6.41
N PRO A 106 4.17 -21.78 -5.18
CA PRO A 106 3.75 -22.99 -4.51
C PRO A 106 2.66 -23.71 -5.31
N ASP A 107 2.50 -25.00 -5.04
CA ASP A 107 1.41 -25.76 -5.63
C ASP A 107 0.07 -25.13 -5.24
N PRO A 108 -0.88 -25.00 -6.17
CA PRO A 108 -2.18 -24.43 -5.88
C PRO A 108 -2.96 -25.24 -4.84
N GLU A 109 -3.66 -24.52 -3.96
CA GLU A 109 -4.62 -25.13 -3.04
C GLU A 109 -5.92 -25.38 -3.78
N VAL A 110 -6.40 -26.64 -3.82
CA VAL A 110 -7.64 -27.02 -4.51
C VAL A 110 -8.71 -27.34 -3.49
N GLY A 111 -9.79 -26.55 -3.50
CA GLY A 111 -10.98 -26.78 -2.68
C GLY A 111 -12.18 -27.28 -3.48
N ASP A 112 -13.32 -27.43 -2.80
CA ASP A 112 -14.56 -27.78 -3.47
C ASP A 112 -15.12 -26.54 -4.18
N GLY A 113 -14.98 -26.53 -5.52
CA GLY A 113 -15.45 -25.43 -6.36
C GLY A 113 -14.54 -24.19 -6.39
N TRP A 114 -13.29 -24.25 -5.94
CA TRP A 114 -12.32 -23.15 -6.04
C TRP A 114 -10.89 -23.64 -6.12
N VAL A 115 -10.01 -22.79 -6.64
CA VAL A 115 -8.55 -23.00 -6.61
C VAL A 115 -7.89 -21.69 -6.21
N ARG A 116 -6.97 -21.78 -5.23
CA ARG A 116 -6.13 -20.67 -4.78
C ARG A 116 -4.70 -20.84 -5.28
N PHE A 117 -4.22 -19.82 -5.95
CA PHE A 117 -2.89 -19.70 -6.49
C PHE A 117 -2.07 -18.72 -5.67
N GLY A 118 -0.76 -18.95 -5.55
CA GLY A 118 0.18 -18.06 -4.90
C GLY A 118 1.38 -17.74 -5.79
N GLN A 119 1.91 -16.52 -5.69
CA GLN A 119 3.17 -16.14 -6.32
C GLN A 119 3.91 -15.11 -5.48
N THR A 120 5.18 -15.44 -5.14
CA THR A 120 6.11 -14.46 -4.58
C THR A 120 7.09 -14.05 -5.66
N ALA A 121 7.20 -12.75 -5.90
CA ALA A 121 8.16 -12.17 -6.82
C ALA A 121 8.84 -10.96 -6.20
N GLY A 122 10.10 -10.74 -6.57
CA GLY A 122 10.90 -9.64 -6.05
C GLY A 122 12.32 -9.66 -6.54
N GLY A 123 13.15 -8.84 -5.92
CA GLY A 123 14.55 -8.73 -6.26
C GLY A 123 15.27 -7.63 -5.50
N LEU A 124 16.51 -7.43 -5.85
CA LEU A 124 17.33 -6.34 -5.33
C LEU A 124 16.98 -5.07 -6.11
N LEU A 125 16.52 -4.03 -5.39
CA LEU A 125 16.22 -2.76 -6.01
C LEU A 125 17.50 -1.99 -6.35
N SER A 126 17.50 -1.33 -7.50
CA SER A 126 18.50 -0.30 -7.80
C SER A 126 18.21 0.94 -6.96
N LEU A 127 18.89 1.07 -5.84
CA LEU A 127 18.90 2.25 -5.01
C LEU A 127 20.36 2.66 -4.76
N GLY A 128 20.65 3.96 -4.86
CA GLY A 128 21.92 4.50 -4.37
C GLY A 128 21.93 4.37 -2.86
N MET A 129 22.82 3.55 -2.31
CA MET A 129 22.98 3.36 -0.87
C MET A 129 24.20 4.12 -0.37
N PRO A 130 24.14 4.80 0.80
CA PRO A 130 25.30 5.43 1.38
C PRO A 130 26.33 4.37 1.79
N TYR A 131 27.54 4.55 1.34
CA TYR A 131 28.66 3.76 1.79
C TYR A 131 29.10 4.24 3.17
N ARG A 132 28.94 3.43 4.20
CA ARG A 132 29.66 3.57 5.46
C ARG A 132 30.95 2.76 5.35
N ALA A 133 32.06 3.45 5.09
CA ALA A 133 33.37 2.82 4.88
C ALA A 133 33.88 1.98 6.07
N GLU A 134 33.31 2.15 7.26
CA GLU A 134 33.84 1.57 8.51
C GLU A 134 33.15 0.25 8.92
N ALA A 135 32.11 -0.20 8.23
CA ALA A 135 31.30 -1.33 8.67
C ALA A 135 31.04 -2.43 7.61
N VAL A 136 31.66 -2.37 6.44
CA VAL A 136 31.27 -3.24 5.34
C VAL A 136 32.38 -4.19 4.97
N ASP A 137 32.16 -5.47 5.27
CA ASP A 137 32.82 -6.58 4.60
C ASP A 137 32.42 -6.52 3.11
N PRO A 138 33.34 -6.20 2.18
CA PRO A 138 33.02 -6.07 0.76
C PRO A 138 32.50 -7.38 0.14
N THR A 139 32.59 -8.51 0.84
CA THR A 139 32.01 -9.79 0.44
C THR A 139 30.54 -9.93 0.82
N ARG A 140 29.97 -8.98 1.57
CA ARG A 140 28.59 -8.96 2.07
C ARG A 140 27.76 -7.76 1.61
N LEU A 141 28.14 -7.12 0.53
CA LEU A 141 27.34 -6.05 -0.09
C LEU A 141 26.03 -6.64 -0.65
N ALA A 142 25.05 -6.86 0.22
CA ALA A 142 23.70 -7.23 -0.17
C ALA A 142 22.84 -5.95 -0.23
N ALA A 143 22.30 -5.62 -1.38
CA ALA A 143 21.23 -4.63 -1.45
C ALA A 143 19.97 -5.22 -0.82
N PRO A 144 19.13 -4.41 -0.13
CA PRO A 144 17.90 -4.91 0.44
C PRO A 144 16.97 -5.45 -0.66
N ALA A 145 16.36 -6.60 -0.42
CA ALA A 145 15.38 -7.17 -1.31
C ALA A 145 14.00 -6.54 -1.10
N ALA A 146 13.32 -6.19 -2.18
CA ALA A 146 11.90 -5.86 -2.18
C ALA A 146 11.12 -6.99 -2.81
N TRP A 147 9.96 -7.29 -2.27
CA TRP A 147 9.16 -8.42 -2.71
C TRP A 147 7.68 -8.26 -2.37
N THR A 148 6.84 -9.00 -3.07
CA THR A 148 5.40 -9.15 -2.78
C THR A 148 4.99 -10.59 -2.96
N THR A 149 4.07 -11.06 -2.13
CA THR A 149 3.39 -12.35 -2.27
C THR A 149 1.91 -12.10 -2.55
N LEU A 150 1.46 -12.52 -3.72
CA LEU A 150 0.08 -12.41 -4.16
C LEU A 150 -0.65 -13.74 -3.96
N ALA A 151 -1.93 -13.66 -3.62
CA ALA A 151 -2.87 -14.77 -3.68
C ALA A 151 -4.03 -14.43 -4.61
N LEU A 152 -4.44 -15.40 -5.43
CA LEU A 152 -5.57 -15.32 -6.34
C LEU A 152 -6.42 -16.56 -6.18
N THR A 153 -7.66 -16.42 -5.71
CA THR A 153 -8.63 -17.51 -5.64
C THR A 153 -9.64 -17.36 -6.76
N ILE A 154 -9.83 -18.40 -7.55
CA ILE A 154 -10.83 -18.44 -8.62
C ILE A 154 -11.88 -19.49 -8.27
N HIS A 155 -13.13 -19.08 -8.28
CA HIS A 155 -14.29 -19.92 -7.96
C HIS A 155 -14.98 -20.45 -9.21
N ALA A 156 -15.59 -21.62 -9.10
CA ALA A 156 -16.31 -22.27 -10.19
C ALA A 156 -17.56 -21.49 -10.65
N ASP A 157 -18.05 -20.56 -9.85
CA ASP A 157 -19.17 -19.65 -10.18
C ASP A 157 -18.73 -18.45 -11.03
N GLY A 158 -17.43 -18.28 -11.28
CA GLY A 158 -16.87 -17.18 -12.06
C GLY A 158 -16.36 -16.00 -11.24
N THR A 159 -16.52 -16.03 -9.93
CA THR A 159 -15.95 -15.00 -9.04
C THR A 159 -14.47 -15.24 -8.75
N SER A 160 -13.76 -14.20 -8.35
CA SER A 160 -12.36 -14.32 -7.93
C SER A 160 -12.03 -13.33 -6.82
N ASP A 161 -11.18 -13.78 -5.88
CA ASP A 161 -10.63 -12.99 -4.78
C ASP A 161 -9.14 -12.76 -5.00
N GLN A 162 -8.70 -11.53 -4.79
CA GLN A 162 -7.31 -11.11 -4.93
C GLN A 162 -6.81 -10.55 -3.61
N ALA A 163 -5.58 -10.95 -3.20
CA ALA A 163 -4.98 -10.46 -1.98
C ALA A 163 -3.45 -10.28 -2.09
N LEU A 164 -2.93 -9.29 -1.38
CA LEU A 164 -1.53 -9.17 -1.03
C LEU A 164 -1.34 -9.86 0.34
N VAL A 165 -0.73 -11.04 0.35
CA VAL A 165 -0.60 -11.86 1.56
C VAL A 165 0.75 -11.71 2.25
N GLY A 166 1.72 -11.12 1.56
CA GLY A 166 3.03 -10.77 2.11
C GLY A 166 3.72 -9.71 1.27
N ALA A 167 4.54 -8.88 1.90
CA ALA A 167 5.39 -7.91 1.19
C ALA A 167 6.55 -7.43 2.07
N SER A 168 7.63 -6.97 1.42
CA SER A 168 8.66 -6.22 2.11
C SER A 168 8.10 -4.92 2.70
N PRO A 169 8.63 -4.41 3.82
CA PRO A 169 8.11 -3.18 4.44
C PRO A 169 8.40 -1.92 3.63
N PHE A 170 9.20 -2.01 2.57
CA PHE A 170 9.52 -0.98 1.60
C PHE A 170 9.83 -1.64 0.25
N PRO A 171 9.48 -1.03 -0.88
CA PRO A 171 8.75 0.22 -1.11
C PRO A 171 7.24 0.11 -0.81
N ARG A 172 6.44 1.10 -1.20
CA ARG A 172 4.98 1.00 -1.14
C ARG A 172 4.45 0.11 -2.26
N HIS A 173 3.48 -0.75 -1.94
CA HIS A 173 2.90 -1.71 -2.87
C HIS A 173 1.42 -1.39 -3.11
N TRP A 174 1.04 -1.24 -4.37
CA TRP A 174 -0.33 -1.08 -4.82
C TRP A 174 -0.77 -2.33 -5.56
N VAL A 175 -2.00 -2.79 -5.30
CA VAL A 175 -2.55 -4.03 -5.85
C VAL A 175 -3.74 -3.74 -6.74
N TYR A 176 -3.73 -4.32 -7.92
CA TYR A 176 -4.76 -4.17 -8.94
C TYR A 176 -5.43 -5.51 -9.23
N ASP A 177 -6.74 -5.48 -9.44
CA ASP A 177 -7.51 -6.64 -9.87
C ASP A 177 -7.32 -6.94 -11.37
N HIS A 178 -8.03 -7.96 -11.86
CA HIS A 178 -8.01 -8.38 -13.26
C HIS A 178 -8.53 -7.31 -14.23
N ALA A 179 -9.36 -6.38 -13.75
CA ALA A 179 -9.87 -5.26 -14.53
C ALA A 179 -8.97 -4.02 -14.46
N GLY A 180 -7.80 -4.11 -13.84
CA GLY A 180 -6.87 -2.98 -13.66
C GLY A 180 -7.27 -1.98 -12.58
N ARG A 181 -8.30 -2.26 -11.78
CA ARG A 181 -8.73 -1.36 -10.71
C ARG A 181 -7.82 -1.54 -9.51
N LEU A 182 -7.40 -0.45 -8.91
CA LEU A 182 -6.64 -0.44 -7.68
C LEU A 182 -7.55 -0.89 -6.52
N ILE A 183 -7.21 -2.00 -5.86
CA ILE A 183 -8.06 -2.63 -4.83
C ILE A 183 -7.44 -2.61 -3.44
N ALA A 184 -6.11 -2.55 -3.33
CA ALA A 184 -5.43 -2.51 -2.03
C ALA A 184 -4.08 -1.81 -2.12
N THR A 185 -3.58 -1.35 -0.98
CA THR A 185 -2.24 -0.78 -0.81
C THR A 185 -1.58 -1.34 0.44
N SER A 186 -0.25 -1.44 0.49
CA SER A 186 0.45 -1.75 1.73
C SER A 186 0.27 -0.59 2.72
N GLY A 187 -0.14 -0.91 3.95
CA GLY A 187 -0.49 0.09 4.95
C GLY A 187 0.70 0.72 5.65
N VAL A 188 1.89 0.10 5.59
CA VAL A 188 3.10 0.59 6.27
C VAL A 188 4.24 0.65 5.29
N VAL A 189 5.00 1.75 5.33
CA VAL A 189 6.23 1.92 4.58
C VAL A 189 7.35 2.22 5.58
N ASP A 190 8.22 1.26 5.82
CA ASP A 190 9.36 1.39 6.74
C ASP A 190 10.69 1.27 5.99
N PHE A 191 11.17 2.41 5.50
CA PHE A 191 12.47 2.48 4.82
C PHE A 191 13.63 2.18 5.77
N THR A 192 13.57 2.65 7.02
CA THR A 192 14.66 2.51 7.97
C THR A 192 14.83 1.07 8.44
N GLY A 193 13.72 0.41 8.78
CA GLY A 193 13.71 -1.00 9.15
C GLY A 193 14.13 -1.87 7.97
N TRP A 194 13.57 -1.64 6.78
CA TRP A 194 13.96 -2.35 5.56
C TRP A 194 15.46 -2.21 5.24
N GLN A 195 16.03 -1.02 5.41
CA GLN A 195 17.45 -0.78 5.20
C GLN A 195 18.34 -1.48 6.25
N ALA A 196 17.88 -1.54 7.51
CA ALA A 196 18.58 -2.24 8.57
C ALA A 196 18.59 -3.76 8.34
N ASP A 197 17.48 -4.30 7.86
CA ASP A 197 17.29 -5.72 7.53
C ASP A 197 18.06 -6.14 6.26
N ALA A 198 18.65 -5.20 5.51
CA ALA A 198 19.49 -5.51 4.35
C ALA A 198 20.69 -6.42 4.69
N TRP A 199 21.06 -6.45 5.95
CA TRP A 199 22.19 -7.24 6.47
C TRP A 199 21.75 -8.55 7.13
N ASP A 200 20.47 -8.73 7.35
CA ASP A 200 19.86 -10.01 7.79
C ASP A 200 19.37 -10.79 6.55
N PRO A 201 19.51 -12.13 6.45
CA PRO A 201 18.99 -12.92 5.35
C PRO A 201 17.45 -12.92 5.29
N PHE A 202 16.85 -11.74 5.44
CA PHE A 202 15.42 -11.50 5.37
C PHE A 202 14.99 -11.43 3.90
N THR A 203 14.81 -12.61 3.32
CA THR A 203 14.22 -12.73 1.98
C THR A 203 12.98 -13.62 2.10
N PRO A 204 11.97 -13.46 1.22
CA PRO A 204 10.81 -14.37 1.17
C PRO A 204 11.24 -15.83 0.93
N TRP A 205 12.49 -16.02 0.51
CA TRP A 205 13.16 -17.29 0.32
C TRP A 205 13.86 -17.80 1.59
N GLY A 206 13.88 -17.01 2.67
CA GLY A 206 14.56 -17.31 3.94
C GLY A 206 13.67 -17.84 5.07
N GLY A 207 12.43 -18.19 4.81
CA GLY A 207 11.55 -18.88 5.77
C GLY A 207 10.93 -17.98 6.86
N ARG A 208 10.95 -16.67 6.71
CA ARG A 208 10.18 -15.73 7.57
C ARG A 208 9.00 -15.16 6.80
N ASP A 209 7.79 -15.47 7.25
CA ASP A 209 6.58 -14.79 6.79
C ASP A 209 6.56 -13.38 7.36
N ALA A 210 6.55 -12.37 6.50
CA ALA A 210 6.24 -11.00 6.88
C ALA A 210 4.79 -10.71 6.47
N PRO A 211 3.81 -10.91 7.35
CA PRO A 211 2.43 -10.63 7.03
C PRO A 211 2.27 -9.14 6.74
N VAL A 212 1.78 -8.82 5.55
CA VAL A 212 1.45 -7.47 5.18
C VAL A 212 0.01 -7.16 5.59
N ARG A 213 -0.18 -6.00 6.22
CA ARG A 213 -1.51 -5.45 6.41
C ARG A 213 -1.84 -4.59 5.21
N SER A 214 -2.67 -5.11 4.33
CA SER A 214 -3.24 -4.36 3.23
C SER A 214 -4.56 -3.73 3.66
N THR A 215 -4.82 -2.52 3.18
CA THR A 215 -6.06 -1.78 3.44
C THR A 215 -6.76 -1.46 2.13
N ALA A 216 -8.06 -1.17 2.22
CA ALA A 216 -8.80 -0.65 1.08
C ALA A 216 -8.16 0.64 0.56
N VAL A 217 -8.28 0.85 -0.72
CA VAL A 217 -7.73 2.02 -1.40
C VAL A 217 -8.60 3.24 -1.13
N GLU A 218 -7.95 4.39 -0.99
CA GLU A 218 -8.63 5.67 -0.98
C GLU A 218 -9.53 5.85 -2.21
N THR A 219 -10.72 6.39 -2.00
CA THR A 219 -11.65 6.74 -3.06
C THR A 219 -11.14 7.94 -3.86
N ALA A 220 -11.73 8.20 -5.03
CA ALA A 220 -11.39 9.39 -5.82
C ALA A 220 -11.63 10.69 -5.02
N LEU A 221 -12.70 10.72 -4.22
CA LEU A 221 -13.02 11.84 -3.33
C LEU A 221 -11.98 12.02 -2.23
N GLU A 222 -11.52 10.93 -1.59
CA GLU A 222 -10.46 10.99 -0.58
C GLU A 222 -9.15 11.49 -1.18
N ARG A 223 -8.80 11.11 -2.40
CA ARG A 223 -7.62 11.64 -3.11
C ARG A 223 -7.72 13.14 -3.38
N GLU A 224 -8.90 13.64 -3.73
CA GLU A 224 -9.13 15.07 -3.91
C GLU A 224 -9.00 15.80 -2.57
N LEU A 225 -9.65 15.31 -1.52
CA LEU A 225 -9.56 15.87 -0.17
C LEU A 225 -8.13 15.80 0.38
N SER A 226 -7.39 14.74 0.09
CA SER A 226 -5.97 14.60 0.49
C SER A 226 -5.12 15.75 -0.09
N ARG A 227 -5.32 16.12 -1.35
CA ARG A 227 -4.63 17.27 -1.95
C ARG A 227 -4.97 18.57 -1.22
N ILE A 228 -6.26 18.82 -0.98
CA ILE A 228 -6.71 20.02 -0.27
C ILE A 228 -6.10 20.09 1.13
N VAL A 229 -6.07 18.96 1.85
CA VAL A 229 -5.45 18.88 3.18
C VAL A 229 -3.96 19.21 3.10
N LEU A 230 -3.23 18.62 2.15
CA LEU A 230 -1.78 18.83 2.01
C LEU A 230 -1.45 20.26 1.57
N ASP A 231 -2.23 20.87 0.67
CA ASP A 231 -2.05 22.24 0.20
C ASP A 231 -2.42 23.27 1.27
N SER A 232 -3.19 22.90 2.29
CA SER A 232 -3.64 23.77 3.38
C SER A 232 -2.58 24.00 4.47
N ALA A 233 -1.33 23.63 4.25
CA ALA A 233 -0.24 23.70 5.24
C ALA A 233 -0.63 23.01 6.57
N PRO A 234 -0.86 21.70 6.57
CA PRO A 234 -1.32 20.96 7.74
C PRO A 234 -0.27 20.94 8.85
N HIS A 235 -0.70 20.79 10.08
CA HIS A 235 0.23 20.37 11.12
C HIS A 235 0.37 18.84 11.13
N TRP A 236 1.59 18.38 11.39
CA TRP A 236 1.92 16.97 11.32
C TRP A 236 1.94 16.33 12.71
N LEU A 237 1.21 15.25 12.86
CA LEU A 237 1.18 14.41 14.05
C LEU A 237 1.89 13.09 13.78
N ARG A 238 2.62 12.62 14.79
CA ARG A 238 3.24 11.28 14.79
C ARG A 238 2.68 10.49 15.95
N LEU A 239 2.14 9.36 15.66
CA LEU A 239 1.56 8.46 16.64
C LEU A 239 2.42 7.21 16.76
N ARG A 240 2.66 6.76 17.99
CA ARG A 240 3.22 5.43 18.25
C ARG A 240 2.09 4.41 18.23
N THR A 241 2.42 3.15 17.96
CA THR A 241 1.48 2.02 18.09
C THR A 241 0.73 2.10 19.43
N GLY A 242 -0.59 1.93 19.39
CA GLY A 242 -1.50 2.01 20.53
C GLY A 242 -1.92 3.43 20.93
N ALA A 243 -1.29 4.47 20.39
CA ALA A 243 -1.66 5.85 20.70
C ALA A 243 -3.04 6.19 20.12
N THR A 244 -3.81 6.96 20.86
CA THR A 244 -5.12 7.48 20.45
C THR A 244 -4.94 8.84 19.79
N LEU A 245 -5.46 9.00 18.57
CA LEU A 245 -5.51 10.28 17.85
C LEU A 245 -6.65 11.14 18.39
N VAL A 246 -7.85 10.57 18.47
CA VAL A 246 -9.06 11.20 19.03
C VAL A 246 -9.88 10.13 19.74
N SER A 247 -10.66 10.53 20.76
CA SER A 247 -11.57 9.64 21.48
C SER A 247 -13.02 9.93 21.10
N GLN A 248 -13.84 8.87 21.03
CA GLN A 248 -15.28 8.99 20.83
C GLN A 248 -15.90 9.92 21.89
N GLY A 249 -16.74 10.85 21.47
CA GLY A 249 -17.39 11.83 22.33
C GLY A 249 -16.60 13.13 22.55
N ASP A 250 -15.29 13.17 22.26
CA ASP A 250 -14.48 14.38 22.39
C ASP A 250 -14.92 15.47 21.39
N PRO A 251 -14.72 16.76 21.72
CA PRO A 251 -14.89 17.84 20.75
C PRO A 251 -13.93 17.63 19.59
N GLY A 252 -14.38 17.91 18.35
CA GLY A 252 -13.55 17.74 17.19
C GLY A 252 -13.82 18.78 16.11
N HIS A 253 -12.81 19.64 15.84
CA HIS A 253 -12.88 20.70 14.85
C HIS A 253 -11.86 20.53 13.72
N GLU A 254 -11.12 19.43 13.73
CA GLU A 254 -10.09 19.12 12.75
C GLU A 254 -10.47 17.92 11.88
N LEU A 255 -10.02 17.98 10.65
CA LEU A 255 -9.99 16.87 9.71
C LEU A 255 -8.58 16.28 9.70
N TYR A 256 -8.48 14.98 9.54
CA TYR A 256 -7.22 14.25 9.53
C TYR A 256 -7.06 13.47 8.23
N LEU A 257 -5.88 13.55 7.64
CA LEU A 257 -5.44 12.67 6.57
C LEU A 257 -4.42 11.69 7.14
N LEU A 258 -4.72 10.40 7.10
CA LEU A 258 -3.73 9.36 7.39
C LEU A 258 -2.75 9.27 6.23
N PHE A 259 -1.54 9.75 6.46
CA PHE A 259 -0.49 9.78 5.44
C PHE A 259 0.29 8.46 5.38
N ASP A 260 0.56 7.86 6.54
CA ASP A 260 1.24 6.58 6.67
C ASP A 260 0.82 5.83 7.94
N GLY A 261 0.90 4.49 7.90
CA GLY A 261 0.49 3.61 8.99
C GLY A 261 -0.95 3.12 8.88
N LEU A 262 -1.46 2.57 9.98
CA LEU A 262 -2.81 2.01 10.11
C LEU A 262 -3.51 2.61 11.32
N LEU A 263 -4.75 3.06 11.15
CA LEU A 263 -5.65 3.50 12.21
C LEU A 263 -6.82 2.53 12.35
N ALA A 264 -7.08 2.05 13.57
CA ALA A 264 -8.32 1.39 13.90
C ALA A 264 -9.39 2.46 14.20
N VAL A 265 -10.58 2.28 13.65
CA VAL A 265 -11.79 3.02 14.01
C VAL A 265 -12.54 2.17 15.04
N GLU A 266 -12.67 2.69 16.26
CA GLU A 266 -13.33 2.00 17.36
C GLU A 266 -14.63 2.75 17.73
N ILE A 267 -15.74 2.02 17.80
CA ILE A 267 -17.02 2.52 18.30
C ILE A 267 -17.39 1.68 19.50
N ASP A 268 -17.67 2.33 20.62
CA ASP A 268 -18.01 1.69 21.90
C ASP A 268 -16.99 0.62 22.31
N GLY A 269 -15.69 0.92 22.05
CA GLY A 269 -14.57 0.05 22.42
C GLY A 269 -14.37 -1.16 21.49
N ARG A 270 -15.08 -1.24 20.37
CA ARG A 270 -14.94 -2.31 19.36
C ARG A 270 -14.36 -1.76 18.06
N THR A 271 -13.34 -2.41 17.55
CA THR A 271 -12.81 -2.08 16.22
C THR A 271 -13.84 -2.45 15.15
N VAL A 272 -14.24 -1.46 14.35
CA VAL A 272 -15.20 -1.62 13.23
C VAL A 272 -14.47 -1.78 11.90
N VAL A 273 -13.37 -1.04 11.73
CA VAL A 273 -12.58 -1.07 10.50
C VAL A 273 -11.15 -0.59 10.77
N GLU A 274 -10.19 -1.07 10.00
CA GLU A 274 -8.84 -0.51 9.93
C GLU A 274 -8.71 0.33 8.65
N LEU A 275 -8.17 1.53 8.79
CA LEU A 275 -7.94 2.49 7.72
C LEU A 275 -6.45 2.59 7.41
N GLY A 276 -6.13 2.67 6.13
CA GLY A 276 -4.77 2.83 5.62
C GLY A 276 -4.48 4.23 5.07
N PRO A 277 -3.27 4.42 4.53
CA PRO A 277 -2.85 5.69 3.94
C PRO A 277 -3.82 6.19 2.87
N GLY A 278 -4.05 7.51 2.87
CA GLY A 278 -5.03 8.17 2.03
C GLY A 278 -6.40 8.37 2.69
N ALA A 279 -6.69 7.66 3.79
CA ALA A 279 -7.94 7.83 4.49
C ALA A 279 -8.06 9.21 5.12
N VAL A 280 -9.16 9.90 4.82
CA VAL A 280 -9.53 11.19 5.41
C VAL A 280 -10.59 10.96 6.48
N VAL A 281 -10.34 11.33 7.72
CA VAL A 281 -11.21 11.04 8.87
C VAL A 281 -11.52 12.27 9.72
N GLY A 282 -12.62 12.20 10.47
CA GLY A 282 -13.08 13.29 11.34
C GLY A 282 -14.18 14.15 10.72
N GLU A 283 -14.64 13.83 9.51
CA GLU A 283 -15.65 14.52 8.72
C GLU A 283 -17.01 14.56 9.43
N VAL A 284 -17.41 13.45 10.07
CA VAL A 284 -18.72 13.35 10.74
C VAL A 284 -18.84 14.35 11.88
N ALA A 285 -17.80 14.51 12.69
CA ALA A 285 -17.80 15.49 13.78
C ALA A 285 -17.99 16.93 13.27
N LEU A 286 -17.41 17.25 12.11
CA LEU A 286 -17.55 18.58 11.49
C LEU A 286 -18.97 18.83 10.97
N LEU A 287 -19.67 17.77 10.59
CA LEU A 287 -21.04 17.84 10.07
C LEU A 287 -22.09 17.87 11.16
N THR A 288 -21.84 17.21 12.30
CA THR A 288 -22.83 16.94 13.37
C THR A 288 -22.73 17.87 14.59
N GLY A 289 -21.93 18.92 14.53
CA GLY A 289 -21.83 19.87 15.67
C GLY A 289 -20.68 19.57 16.61
N GLY A 290 -19.65 18.88 16.15
CA GLY A 290 -18.33 18.92 16.77
C GLY A 290 -18.00 17.82 17.79
N ARG A 291 -18.70 16.67 17.78
CA ARG A 291 -18.30 15.52 18.63
C ARG A 291 -17.82 14.36 17.78
N ARG A 292 -16.70 13.76 18.21
CA ARG A 292 -16.12 12.56 17.56
C ARG A 292 -17.07 11.37 17.69
N THR A 293 -17.42 10.74 16.60
CA THR A 293 -18.32 9.58 16.55
C THR A 293 -17.61 8.27 16.83
N ALA A 294 -16.29 8.24 16.76
CA ALA A 294 -15.45 7.08 16.99
C ALA A 294 -14.12 7.48 17.65
N THR A 295 -13.48 6.52 18.29
CA THR A 295 -12.07 6.59 18.70
C THR A 295 -11.19 6.16 17.53
N LEU A 296 -10.13 6.91 17.25
CA LEU A 296 -9.12 6.55 16.26
C LEU A 296 -7.83 6.18 16.99
N ARG A 297 -7.40 4.93 16.84
CA ARG A 297 -6.22 4.38 17.51
C ARG A 297 -5.20 3.88 16.50
N ALA A 298 -3.95 4.24 16.72
CA ALA A 298 -2.83 3.79 15.90
C ALA A 298 -2.57 2.27 16.09
N VAL A 299 -2.74 1.49 15.05
CA VAL A 299 -2.42 0.04 15.03
C VAL A 299 -0.93 -0.18 14.77
N THR A 300 -0.35 0.69 13.96
CA THR A 300 1.09 0.79 13.69
C THR A 300 1.55 2.21 14.01
N PRO A 301 2.86 2.54 13.97
CA PRO A 301 3.28 3.93 13.93
C PRO A 301 2.57 4.66 12.79
N CYS A 302 2.04 5.87 13.03
CA CYS A 302 1.30 6.64 12.04
C CYS A 302 1.85 8.04 11.88
N ARG A 303 1.75 8.55 10.64
CA ARG A 303 1.87 9.98 10.31
C ARG A 303 0.51 10.49 9.86
N VAL A 304 0.09 11.58 10.47
CA VAL A 304 -1.23 12.16 10.22
C VAL A 304 -1.07 13.65 9.95
N ALA A 305 -1.66 14.13 8.86
CA ALA A 305 -1.80 15.55 8.58
C ALA A 305 -3.15 16.02 9.13
N ALA A 306 -3.14 17.08 9.93
CA ALA A 306 -4.34 17.63 10.54
C ALA A 306 -4.57 19.08 10.06
N VAL A 307 -5.81 19.40 9.74
CA VAL A 307 -6.23 20.74 9.32
C VAL A 307 -7.53 21.15 10.01
N PRO A 308 -7.75 22.45 10.30
CA PRO A 308 -9.04 22.93 10.74
C PRO A 308 -10.14 22.61 9.73
N GLY A 309 -11.28 22.12 10.21
CA GLY A 309 -12.36 21.65 9.34
C GLY A 309 -13.07 22.75 8.56
N ASP A 310 -12.93 24.02 8.98
CA ASP A 310 -13.45 25.20 8.30
C ASP A 310 -12.72 25.52 6.97
N ARG A 311 -11.56 24.90 6.73
CA ARG A 311 -10.81 25.01 5.49
C ARG A 311 -11.30 24.08 4.38
N ILE A 312 -12.19 23.16 4.70
CA ILE A 312 -12.67 22.12 3.77
C ILE A 312 -14.13 22.39 3.42
N ASP A 313 -14.46 22.22 2.15
CA ASP A 313 -15.84 22.37 1.69
C ASP A 313 -16.78 21.37 2.40
N ARG A 314 -17.86 21.91 2.98
CA ARG A 314 -18.84 21.13 3.72
C ARG A 314 -19.58 20.10 2.85
N ALA A 315 -19.77 20.40 1.56
CA ALA A 315 -20.43 19.48 0.63
C ALA A 315 -19.54 18.25 0.37
N ALA A 316 -18.24 18.44 0.19
CA ALA A 316 -17.28 17.36 0.03
C ALA A 316 -17.19 16.46 1.29
N LEU A 317 -17.22 17.06 2.49
CA LEU A 317 -17.28 16.30 3.75
C LEU A 317 -18.58 15.47 3.86
N ALA A 318 -19.71 16.04 3.46
CA ALA A 318 -20.99 15.34 3.49
C ALA A 318 -21.03 14.18 2.49
N GLU A 319 -20.40 14.32 1.33
CA GLU A 319 -20.28 13.25 0.35
C GLU A 319 -19.38 12.13 0.87
N LEU A 320 -18.24 12.45 1.49
CA LEU A 320 -17.35 11.47 2.13
C LEU A 320 -18.08 10.69 3.22
N ALA A 321 -18.80 11.37 4.10
CA ALA A 321 -19.57 10.73 5.18
C ALA A 321 -20.62 9.77 4.62
N ARG A 322 -21.36 10.18 3.57
CA ARG A 322 -22.37 9.33 2.90
C ARG A 322 -21.73 8.10 2.23
N SER A 323 -20.58 8.26 1.58
CA SER A 323 -19.89 7.13 0.93
C SER A 323 -19.45 6.05 1.95
N ARG A 324 -19.33 6.42 3.22
CA ARG A 324 -19.02 5.53 4.34
C ARG A 324 -20.25 5.04 5.11
N GLY A 325 -21.44 5.24 4.56
CA GLY A 325 -22.70 4.75 5.14
C GLY A 325 -23.27 5.61 6.27
N TRP A 326 -22.79 6.85 6.46
CA TRP A 326 -23.41 7.75 7.42
C TRP A 326 -24.71 8.32 6.85
N PRO A 327 -25.89 8.13 7.51
CA PRO A 327 -27.18 8.50 6.95
C PRO A 327 -27.47 10.02 6.93
N GLY A 328 -26.56 10.85 7.49
CA GLY A 328 -26.81 12.27 7.69
C GLY A 328 -27.39 12.58 9.08
N PRO A 329 -27.46 13.86 9.48
CA PRO A 329 -28.17 14.23 10.71
C PRO A 329 -29.64 13.83 10.57
N ALA A 330 -30.16 13.14 11.58
CA ALA A 330 -31.59 12.83 11.66
C ALA A 330 -32.38 14.16 11.77
N GLY A 331 -32.99 14.58 10.70
CA GLY A 331 -33.83 15.79 10.70
C GLY A 331 -33.52 16.73 9.56
N ASP A 332 -34.08 16.45 8.42
CA ASP A 332 -34.71 17.37 7.48
C ASP A 332 -35.45 16.53 6.43
N ASP A 333 -36.53 15.91 6.85
CA ASP A 333 -37.55 15.46 5.91
C ASP A 333 -38.40 16.70 5.61
N PRO A 334 -38.41 17.27 4.39
CA PRO A 334 -39.30 18.36 4.07
C PRO A 334 -40.73 17.81 4.03
N ALA A 335 -41.57 18.32 4.94
CA ALA A 335 -42.98 18.09 4.97
C ALA A 335 -43.70 18.61 3.70
#